data_f80aab2ec32f0038940fe85951172bb6
#
_entry.id   f80aab2ec32f0038940fe85951172bb6
#
_cell.length_a   1.000
_cell.length_b   1.000
_cell.length_c   1.000
_cell.angle_alpha   90.00
_cell.angle_beta   90.00
_cell.angle_gamma   90.00
#
_symmetry.space_group_name_H-M   'P 1'
#
loop_
_entity.id
_entity.type
_entity.pdbx_description
1 polymer ?
#
loop_
_entity_poly.entity_id
_entity_poly.type
_entity_poly.pdbx_seq_one_letter_code
_entity_poly.pdbx_strand_id
1 'polypeptide(L)'
;LPVCRELGIGITAYGVLSRGLLSGGMTGKFEPADFRGHSPRFTGENFEKNRKRIEVLKELADKKGCSPSQLAIAWVLNQGDDILPLLGTTKVSRLKEYLDAVEIKLSEDELKNLSDAFPEGSFAGERYDENQMKIVVN
;
A
#
# COMPACT_ATOMS: atom_id res chain seq x y z
N LEU A 1 -8.93 0.68 14.84
CA LEU A 1 -9.90 -0.35 14.45
C LEU A 1 -10.86 -0.76 15.58
N PRO A 2 -10.41 -1.18 16.79
CA PRO A 2 -11.32 -1.71 17.83
C PRO A 2 -12.48 -0.79 18.17
N VAL A 3 -12.22 0.49 18.41
CA VAL A 3 -13.27 1.48 18.74
C VAL A 3 -14.28 1.68 17.62
N CYS A 4 -13.83 1.67 16.35
CA CYS A 4 -14.74 1.77 15.21
C CYS A 4 -15.68 0.56 15.16
N ARG A 5 -15.13 -0.64 15.39
CA ARG A 5 -15.92 -1.88 15.41
C ARG A 5 -16.92 -1.91 16.55
N GLU A 6 -16.53 -1.49 17.74
CA GLU A 6 -17.42 -1.35 18.91
C GLU A 6 -18.60 -0.42 18.61
N LEU A 7 -18.36 0.66 17.85
CA LEU A 7 -19.37 1.64 17.49
C LEU A 7 -20.11 1.34 16.17
N GLY A 8 -19.79 0.23 15.48
CA GLY A 8 -20.40 -0.12 14.20
C GLY A 8 -20.01 0.83 13.05
N ILE A 9 -18.82 1.46 13.10
CA ILE A 9 -18.34 2.43 12.12
C ILE A 9 -17.46 1.72 11.09
N GLY A 10 -17.86 1.80 9.82
CA GLY A 10 -17.03 1.35 8.70
C GLY A 10 -15.87 2.31 8.42
N ILE A 11 -14.78 1.76 7.87
CA ILE A 11 -13.53 2.50 7.63
C ILE A 11 -13.23 2.54 6.14
N THR A 12 -13.03 3.73 5.58
CA THR A 12 -12.43 3.89 4.26
C THR A 12 -10.91 3.99 4.40
N ALA A 13 -10.20 2.93 3.98
CA ALA A 13 -8.75 2.85 4.08
C ALA A 13 -8.07 3.69 2.99
N TYR A 14 -7.49 4.81 3.38
CA TYR A 14 -6.76 5.72 2.50
C TYR A 14 -5.32 5.24 2.26
N GLY A 15 -4.82 5.46 1.03
CA GLY A 15 -3.41 5.26 0.72
C GLY A 15 -2.99 3.80 0.58
N VAL A 16 -3.91 2.90 0.29
CA VAL A 16 -3.72 1.44 0.16
C VAL A 16 -2.51 1.05 -0.69
N LEU A 17 -2.26 1.76 -1.81
CA LEU A 17 -1.11 1.50 -2.69
C LEU A 17 0.10 2.40 -2.39
N SER A 18 0.11 3.10 -1.24
CA SER A 18 1.22 4.01 -0.86
C SER A 18 1.64 4.92 -2.01
N ARG A 19 0.68 5.63 -2.63
CA ARG A 19 0.91 6.55 -3.77
C ARG A 19 1.57 5.87 -4.98
N GLY A 20 1.31 4.58 -5.16
CA GLY A 20 1.84 3.75 -6.24
C GLY A 20 3.15 3.02 -5.90
N LEU A 21 3.72 3.18 -4.71
CA LEU A 21 4.91 2.44 -4.30
C LEU A 21 4.67 0.91 -4.35
N LEU A 22 3.51 0.47 -3.86
CA LEU A 22 3.14 -0.95 -3.83
C LEU A 22 2.68 -1.51 -5.19
N SER A 23 2.66 -0.69 -6.25
CA SER A 23 2.34 -1.20 -7.60
C SER A 23 3.48 -2.01 -8.24
N GLY A 24 4.68 -1.97 -7.67
CA GLY A 24 5.85 -2.69 -8.18
C GLY A 24 6.48 -2.10 -9.44
N GLY A 25 5.91 -1.05 -10.05
CA GLY A 25 6.37 -0.46 -11.30
C GLY A 25 7.06 0.90 -11.17
N MET A 26 7.33 1.35 -9.95
CA MET A 26 7.93 2.67 -9.72
C MET A 26 9.44 2.67 -10.00
N THR A 27 9.89 3.62 -10.80
CA THR A 27 11.31 3.74 -11.21
C THR A 27 12.13 4.71 -10.38
N GLY A 28 11.49 5.52 -9.52
CA GLY A 28 12.13 6.60 -8.78
C GLY A 28 12.41 7.85 -9.61
N LYS A 29 12.00 7.86 -10.86
CA LYS A 29 12.08 9.05 -11.73
C LYS A 29 10.70 9.73 -11.73
N PHE A 30 10.67 10.98 -11.34
CA PHE A 30 9.46 11.77 -11.24
C PHE A 30 9.58 13.05 -12.06
N GLU A 31 8.47 13.49 -12.65
CA GLU A 31 8.39 14.80 -13.26
C GLU A 31 8.57 15.90 -12.18
N PRO A 32 9.08 17.09 -12.55
CA PRO A 32 9.34 18.16 -11.57
C PRO A 32 8.11 18.56 -10.72
N ALA A 33 6.91 18.44 -11.28
CA ALA A 33 5.65 18.74 -10.59
C ALA A 33 5.11 17.60 -9.75
N ASP A 34 5.72 16.41 -9.81
CA ASP A 34 5.27 15.26 -9.03
C ASP A 34 5.81 15.35 -7.59
N PHE A 35 4.90 15.56 -6.64
CA PHE A 35 5.25 15.71 -5.23
C PHE A 35 6.03 14.49 -4.66
N ARG A 36 5.93 13.31 -5.27
CA ARG A 36 6.68 12.12 -4.84
C ARG A 36 8.18 12.32 -4.98
N GLY A 37 8.63 13.11 -5.97
CA GLY A 37 10.03 13.49 -6.14
C GLY A 37 10.62 14.30 -4.99
N HIS A 38 9.78 14.85 -4.11
CA HIS A 38 10.18 15.61 -2.92
C HIS A 38 9.82 14.91 -1.60
N SER A 39 9.18 13.74 -1.67
CA SER A 39 8.76 13.01 -0.48
C SER A 39 9.83 12.05 0.00
N PRO A 40 10.14 11.97 1.31
CA PRO A 40 11.27 11.20 1.86
C PRO A 40 11.27 9.71 1.47
N ARG A 41 10.10 9.07 1.34
CA ARG A 41 9.98 7.65 0.98
C ARG A 41 10.36 7.32 -0.46
N PHE A 42 10.36 8.33 -1.34
CA PHE A 42 10.47 8.14 -2.78
C PHE A 42 11.79 8.65 -3.34
N THR A 43 12.69 9.14 -2.49
CA THR A 43 13.95 9.76 -2.91
C THR A 43 15.16 9.13 -2.23
N GLY A 44 16.31 9.20 -2.93
CA GLY A 44 17.61 8.81 -2.41
C GLY A 44 17.67 7.37 -1.89
N GLU A 45 18.42 7.17 -0.81
CA GLU A 45 18.61 5.85 -0.20
C GLU A 45 17.30 5.23 0.34
N ASN A 46 16.36 6.07 0.78
CA ASN A 46 15.08 5.58 1.28
C ASN A 46 14.30 4.89 0.16
N PHE A 47 14.28 5.49 -1.05
CA PHE A 47 13.64 4.86 -2.19
C PHE A 47 14.27 3.51 -2.53
N GLU A 48 15.60 3.41 -2.53
CA GLU A 48 16.29 2.15 -2.82
C GLU A 48 16.00 1.06 -1.76
N LYS A 49 15.95 1.43 -0.48
CA LYS A 49 15.55 0.52 0.60
C LYS A 49 14.10 0.04 0.41
N ASN A 50 13.21 0.96 0.10
CA ASN A 50 11.80 0.67 -0.15
C ASN A 50 11.62 -0.20 -1.40
N ARG A 51 12.35 0.07 -2.48
CA ARG A 51 12.32 -0.74 -3.71
C ARG A 51 12.70 -2.20 -3.45
N LYS A 52 13.75 -2.45 -2.66
CA LYS A 52 14.13 -3.82 -2.26
C LYS A 52 13.00 -4.52 -1.50
N ARG A 53 12.29 -3.79 -0.67
CA ARG A 53 11.13 -4.34 0.07
C ARG A 53 9.95 -4.65 -0.87
N ILE A 54 9.76 -3.86 -1.92
CA ILE A 54 8.74 -4.14 -2.94
C ILE A 54 9.05 -5.42 -3.74
N GLU A 55 10.32 -5.81 -3.92
CA GLU A 55 10.63 -7.10 -4.54
C GLU A 55 10.07 -8.27 -3.71
N VAL A 56 10.08 -8.19 -2.38
CA VAL A 56 9.42 -9.19 -1.51
C VAL A 56 7.91 -9.25 -1.77
N LEU A 57 7.25 -8.08 -1.93
CA LEU A 57 5.83 -8.05 -2.28
C LEU A 57 5.56 -8.68 -3.64
N LYS A 58 6.43 -8.44 -4.63
CA LYS A 58 6.31 -9.08 -5.96
C LYS A 58 6.43 -10.60 -5.87
N GLU A 59 7.42 -11.11 -5.13
CA GLU A 59 7.59 -12.55 -4.94
C GLU A 59 6.36 -13.21 -4.29
N LEU A 60 5.75 -12.54 -3.31
CA LEU A 60 4.52 -13.03 -2.67
C LEU A 60 3.32 -12.96 -3.63
N ALA A 61 3.23 -11.89 -4.42
CA ALA A 61 2.19 -11.72 -5.42
C ALA A 61 2.30 -12.78 -6.55
N ASP A 62 3.51 -13.04 -7.02
CA ASP A 62 3.78 -14.06 -8.04
C ASP A 62 3.39 -15.47 -7.53
N LYS A 63 3.70 -15.79 -6.28
CA LYS A 63 3.28 -17.06 -5.65
C LYS A 63 1.75 -17.17 -5.55
N LYS A 64 1.07 -16.03 -5.35
CA LYS A 64 -0.41 -15.98 -5.29
C LYS A 64 -1.05 -15.93 -6.67
N GLY A 65 -0.29 -15.67 -7.73
CA GLY A 65 -0.78 -15.53 -9.10
C GLY A 65 -1.53 -14.23 -9.35
N CYS A 66 -1.12 -13.14 -8.68
CA CYS A 66 -1.74 -11.82 -8.82
C CYS A 66 -0.66 -10.71 -8.91
N SER A 67 -1.08 -9.49 -9.20
CA SER A 67 -0.17 -8.35 -9.17
C SER A 67 0.12 -7.87 -7.73
N PRO A 68 1.25 -7.16 -7.50
CA PRO A 68 1.54 -6.54 -6.21
C PRO A 68 0.43 -5.58 -5.75
N SER A 69 -0.17 -4.81 -6.67
CA SER A 69 -1.32 -3.96 -6.38
C SER A 69 -2.51 -4.76 -5.87
N GLN A 70 -2.84 -5.84 -6.57
CA GLN A 70 -3.94 -6.72 -6.20
C GLN A 70 -3.71 -7.38 -4.84
N LEU A 71 -2.49 -7.85 -4.58
CA LEU A 71 -2.15 -8.44 -3.29
C LEU A 71 -2.29 -7.44 -2.14
N ALA A 72 -1.82 -6.20 -2.33
CA ALA A 72 -1.96 -5.13 -1.33
C ALA A 72 -3.43 -4.77 -1.07
N ILE A 73 -4.27 -4.71 -2.11
CA ILE A 73 -5.70 -4.46 -1.99
C ILE A 73 -6.40 -5.63 -1.28
N ALA A 74 -6.10 -6.86 -1.68
CA ALA A 74 -6.65 -8.06 -1.07
C ALA A 74 -6.29 -8.15 0.41
N TRP A 75 -5.07 -7.79 0.81
CA TRP A 75 -4.67 -7.75 2.21
C TRP A 75 -5.55 -6.78 3.02
N VAL A 76 -5.85 -5.59 2.50
CA VAL A 76 -6.75 -4.62 3.16
C VAL A 76 -8.17 -5.18 3.27
N LEU A 77 -8.72 -5.76 2.20
CA LEU A 77 -10.05 -6.36 2.18
C LEU A 77 -10.19 -7.53 3.16
N ASN A 78 -9.12 -8.28 3.40
CA ASN A 78 -9.12 -9.41 4.33
C ASN A 78 -8.90 -9.00 5.80
N GLN A 79 -8.83 -7.68 6.12
CA GLN A 79 -8.76 -7.21 7.51
C GLN A 79 -10.15 -7.13 8.18
N GLY A 80 -11.24 -7.19 7.43
CA GLY A 80 -12.62 -7.19 7.92
C GLY A 80 -13.59 -6.58 6.93
N ASP A 81 -14.85 -6.99 7.01
CA ASP A 81 -15.94 -6.52 6.16
C ASP A 81 -16.31 -5.04 6.41
N ASP A 82 -15.78 -4.47 7.47
CA ASP A 82 -15.92 -3.08 7.87
C ASP A 82 -14.90 -2.14 7.20
N ILE A 83 -13.97 -2.68 6.37
CA ILE A 83 -12.89 -1.91 5.76
C ILE A 83 -13.04 -1.86 4.24
N LEU A 84 -13.12 -0.64 3.71
CA LEU A 84 -13.26 -0.36 2.29
C LEU A 84 -11.99 0.34 1.76
N PRO A 85 -11.20 -0.30 0.87
CA PRO A 85 -10.02 0.33 0.28
C PRO A 85 -10.42 1.49 -0.63
N LEU A 86 -9.84 2.67 -0.40
CA LEU A 86 -10.01 3.83 -1.26
C LEU A 86 -8.89 3.86 -2.30
N LEU A 87 -9.26 3.68 -3.56
CA LEU A 87 -8.33 3.54 -4.68
C LEU A 87 -8.56 4.62 -5.73
N GLY A 88 -7.49 5.33 -6.11
CA GLY A 88 -7.50 6.34 -7.16
C GLY A 88 -6.71 5.89 -8.37
N THR A 89 -7.28 6.06 -9.57
CA THR A 89 -6.58 5.83 -10.83
C THR A 89 -7.17 6.65 -11.96
N THR A 90 -6.34 7.00 -12.95
CA THR A 90 -6.75 7.62 -14.21
C THR A 90 -6.79 6.61 -15.37
N LYS A 91 -6.48 5.33 -15.13
CA LYS A 91 -6.38 4.30 -16.16
C LYS A 91 -7.44 3.23 -15.96
N VAL A 92 -8.27 3.00 -16.96
CA VAL A 92 -9.33 1.96 -16.95
C VAL A 92 -8.74 0.56 -16.71
N SER A 93 -7.57 0.27 -17.30
CA SER A 93 -6.90 -1.02 -17.08
C SER A 93 -6.56 -1.28 -15.61
N ARG A 94 -6.09 -0.24 -14.89
CA ARG A 94 -5.82 -0.35 -13.45
C ARG A 94 -7.09 -0.47 -12.63
N LEU A 95 -8.17 0.20 -13.04
CA LEU A 95 -9.45 0.04 -12.36
C LEU A 95 -9.93 -1.42 -12.42
N LYS A 96 -9.83 -2.05 -13.60
CA LYS A 96 -10.14 -3.48 -13.75
C LYS A 96 -9.26 -4.35 -12.84
N GLU A 97 -7.94 -4.14 -12.89
CA GLU A 97 -6.98 -4.83 -12.03
C GLU A 97 -7.35 -4.73 -10.54
N TYR A 98 -7.77 -3.53 -10.09
CA TYR A 98 -8.14 -3.30 -8.69
C TYR A 98 -9.46 -3.99 -8.31
N LEU A 99 -10.43 -4.02 -9.22
CA LEU A 99 -11.71 -4.74 -9.02
C LEU A 99 -11.48 -6.25 -8.93
N ASP A 100 -10.61 -6.80 -9.75
CA ASP A 100 -10.29 -8.24 -9.71
C ASP A 100 -9.66 -8.66 -8.36
N ALA A 101 -9.08 -7.73 -7.60
CA ALA A 101 -8.54 -8.01 -6.28
C ALA A 101 -9.61 -8.45 -5.24
N VAL A 102 -10.89 -8.15 -5.47
CA VAL A 102 -12.00 -8.56 -4.60
C VAL A 102 -12.15 -10.09 -4.55
N GLU A 103 -11.79 -10.75 -5.64
CA GLU A 103 -11.88 -12.21 -5.75
C GLU A 103 -10.71 -12.94 -5.07
N ILE A 104 -9.66 -12.22 -4.67
CA ILE A 104 -8.47 -12.81 -4.06
C ILE A 104 -8.73 -13.09 -2.58
N LYS A 105 -8.83 -14.37 -2.23
CA LYS A 105 -8.93 -14.81 -0.85
C LYS A 105 -7.54 -15.16 -0.31
N LEU A 106 -7.20 -14.61 0.84
CA LEU A 106 -5.95 -14.90 1.54
C LEU A 106 -6.22 -15.83 2.70
N SER A 107 -5.40 -16.88 2.84
CA SER A 107 -5.43 -17.72 4.03
C SER A 107 -4.83 -16.98 5.24
N GLU A 108 -5.07 -17.50 6.44
CA GLU A 108 -4.46 -16.95 7.66
C GLU A 108 -2.94 -16.93 7.61
N ASP A 109 -2.33 -17.97 7.03
CA ASP A 109 -0.88 -18.04 6.84
C ASP A 109 -0.38 -17.01 5.84
N GLU A 110 -1.11 -16.77 4.74
CA GLU A 110 -0.76 -15.72 3.75
C GLU A 110 -0.88 -14.33 4.36
N LEU A 111 -1.94 -14.07 5.13
CA LEU A 111 -2.12 -12.81 5.86
C LEU A 111 -1.01 -12.59 6.88
N LYS A 112 -0.65 -13.63 7.63
CA LYS A 112 0.44 -13.59 8.59
C LYS A 112 1.77 -13.33 7.89
N ASN A 113 2.09 -14.05 6.83
CA ASN A 113 3.33 -13.89 6.07
C ASN A 113 3.47 -12.46 5.50
N LEU A 114 2.38 -11.90 4.98
CA LEU A 114 2.37 -10.51 4.51
C LEU A 114 2.60 -9.52 5.66
N SER A 115 1.95 -9.71 6.79
CA SER A 115 2.11 -8.85 7.97
C SER A 115 3.53 -8.92 8.54
N ASP A 116 4.12 -10.11 8.59
CA ASP A 116 5.50 -10.33 9.06
C ASP A 116 6.53 -9.73 8.09
N ALA A 117 6.26 -9.77 6.77
CA ALA A 117 7.13 -9.17 5.76
C ALA A 117 7.08 -7.63 5.76
N PHE A 118 5.95 -7.06 6.19
CA PHE A 118 5.70 -5.60 6.18
C PHE A 118 5.22 -5.09 7.55
N PRO A 119 6.02 -5.24 8.62
CA PRO A 119 5.65 -4.72 9.92
C PRO A 119 5.54 -3.19 9.90
N GLU A 120 4.81 -2.64 10.86
CA GLU A 120 4.70 -1.19 11.03
C GLU A 120 6.07 -0.54 11.10
N GLY A 121 6.23 0.62 10.45
CA GLY A 121 7.52 1.32 10.37
C GLY A 121 8.56 0.70 9.45
N SER A 122 8.25 -0.38 8.72
CA SER A 122 9.22 -1.08 7.87
C SER A 122 9.68 -0.32 6.62
N PHE A 123 8.92 0.69 6.18
CA PHE A 123 9.31 1.54 5.05
C PHE A 123 10.23 2.68 5.51
N ALA A 124 11.33 2.87 4.79
CA ALA A 124 12.29 3.94 5.05
C ALA A 124 11.74 5.30 4.65
N GLY A 125 12.04 6.32 5.45
CA GLY A 125 11.59 7.70 5.27
C GLY A 125 10.20 7.97 5.84
N GLU A 126 10.01 9.22 6.25
CA GLU A 126 8.72 9.69 6.74
C GLU A 126 7.64 9.68 5.66
N ARG A 127 6.37 9.60 6.10
CA ARG A 127 5.20 9.57 5.21
C ARG A 127 5.06 10.85 4.37
N TYR A 128 5.43 11.98 4.97
CA TYR A 128 5.36 13.32 4.42
C TYR A 128 6.68 14.06 4.64
N ASP A 129 6.84 15.22 4.02
CA ASP A 129 7.94 16.12 4.32
C ASP A 129 7.84 16.68 5.76
N GLU A 130 8.91 17.30 6.24
CA GLU A 130 9.02 17.79 7.62
C GLU A 130 7.90 18.78 7.99
N ASN A 131 7.47 19.64 7.06
CA ASN A 131 6.40 20.60 7.32
C ASN A 131 5.04 19.94 7.41
N GLN A 132 4.77 19.00 6.52
CA GLN A 132 3.53 18.24 6.53
C GLN A 132 3.44 17.29 7.74
N MET A 133 4.58 16.71 8.17
CA MET A 133 4.61 15.86 9.37
C MET A 133 4.20 16.61 10.64
N LYS A 134 4.44 17.93 10.73
CA LYS A 134 3.99 18.77 11.87
C LYS A 134 2.45 18.86 11.98
N ILE A 135 1.74 18.60 10.89
CA ILE A 135 0.27 18.63 10.83
C ILE A 135 -0.33 17.27 11.17
N VAL A 136 0.45 16.20 11.04
CA VAL A 136 0.01 14.85 11.39
C VAL A 136 0.05 14.76 12.93
N VAL A 137 -1.12 14.72 13.53
CA VAL A 137 -1.26 14.51 14.98
C VAL A 137 -0.83 13.07 15.28
N ASN A 138 0.15 12.95 16.15
CA ASN A 138 0.61 11.67 16.70
C ASN A 138 -0.40 11.14 17.71
#